data_ab88b239312854431814a9f8f99919ea
#
_entry.id   ab88b239312854431814a9f8f99919ea
#
_cell.length_a   1.000
_cell.length_b   1.000
_cell.length_c   1.000
_cell.angle_alpha   90.00
_cell.angle_beta   90.00
_cell.angle_gamma   90.00
#
_symmetry.space_group_name_H-M   'P 1'
#
loop_
_entity.id
_entity.type
_entity.pdbx_description
1 polymer ?
#
loop_
_entity_poly.entity_id
_entity_poly.type
_entity_poly.pdbx_seq_one_letter_code
_entity_poly.pdbx_strand_id
1 'polypeptide(L)'
;MAQTLRDNLTSSYFSAAHKLYPKNTRRRIVAYVESYDDVPFWRTLFEEFENDEYYFQVMLPSATSLAKGKKMVLMNTLNTAELGKSLIACVDSDYDFLLQGATATSRKINRNRYIFQTYTYAIENHHCFAESLHEVCVQATLNDRPLIDFAAFMRRYSQITYPL
;
A
#
# COMPACT_ATOMS: atom_id res chain seq x y z
N MET A 1 -1.59 -27.82 18.04
CA MET A 1 -2.25 -26.50 18.11
C MET A 1 -3.22 -26.45 16.93
N ALA A 2 -4.48 -26.17 17.17
CA ALA A 2 -5.46 -26.03 16.08
C ALA A 2 -5.15 -24.75 15.31
N GLN A 3 -4.85 -24.87 14.02
CA GLN A 3 -4.75 -23.73 13.12
C GLN A 3 -6.11 -23.04 13.06
N THR A 4 -6.15 -21.74 13.31
CA THR A 4 -7.37 -20.98 13.17
C THR A 4 -7.68 -20.73 11.68
N LEU A 5 -8.95 -20.52 11.35
CA LEU A 5 -9.36 -20.20 9.97
C LEU A 5 -8.59 -18.97 9.42
N ARG A 6 -8.16 -18.08 10.31
CA ARG A 6 -7.38 -16.86 9.99
C ARG A 6 -5.96 -17.18 9.51
N ASP A 7 -5.38 -18.28 9.94
CA ASP A 7 -4.01 -18.66 9.57
C ASP A 7 -3.90 -19.23 8.15
N ASN A 8 -5.04 -19.45 7.49
CA ASN A 8 -5.15 -20.07 6.17
C ASN A 8 -5.70 -19.13 5.08
N LEU A 9 -5.71 -17.81 5.29
CA LEU A 9 -6.18 -16.85 4.29
C LEU A 9 -5.12 -16.63 3.22
N THR A 10 -5.10 -17.48 2.21
CA THR A 10 -4.14 -17.47 1.09
C THR A 10 -4.80 -16.98 -0.20
N SER A 11 -4.01 -16.66 -1.22
CA SER A 11 -4.53 -16.33 -2.55
C SER A 11 -5.37 -17.47 -3.13
N SER A 12 -5.00 -18.72 -2.89
CA SER A 12 -5.78 -19.89 -3.31
C SER A 12 -7.11 -20.00 -2.59
N TYR A 13 -7.17 -19.66 -1.30
CA TYR A 13 -8.42 -19.58 -0.54
C TYR A 13 -9.38 -18.56 -1.15
N PHE A 14 -8.91 -17.33 -1.41
CA PHE A 14 -9.76 -16.29 -2.03
C PHE A 14 -10.18 -16.66 -3.45
N SER A 15 -9.33 -17.32 -4.22
CA SER A 15 -9.69 -17.84 -5.56
C SER A 15 -10.74 -18.94 -5.48
N ALA A 16 -10.65 -19.83 -4.50
CA ALA A 16 -11.63 -20.89 -4.29
C ALA A 16 -12.96 -20.32 -3.81
N ALA A 17 -12.93 -19.38 -2.85
CA ALA A 17 -14.12 -18.71 -2.35
C ALA A 17 -14.86 -17.98 -3.49
N HIS A 18 -14.12 -17.31 -4.41
CA HIS A 18 -14.74 -16.64 -5.56
C HIS A 18 -15.51 -17.61 -6.47
N LYS A 19 -15.06 -18.86 -6.64
CA LYS A 19 -15.75 -19.86 -7.46
C LYS A 19 -17.13 -20.25 -6.93
N LEU A 20 -17.41 -19.96 -5.66
CA LEU A 20 -18.72 -20.20 -5.03
C LEU A 20 -19.74 -19.08 -5.32
N TYR A 21 -19.28 -17.93 -5.84
CA TYR A 21 -20.17 -16.83 -6.23
C TYR A 21 -20.77 -17.05 -7.62
N PRO A 22 -21.90 -16.38 -7.93
CA PRO A 22 -22.47 -16.40 -9.28
C PRO A 22 -21.47 -15.95 -10.34
N LYS A 23 -21.56 -16.51 -11.55
CA LYS A 23 -20.63 -16.24 -12.66
C LYS A 23 -20.46 -14.75 -13.03
N ASN A 24 -21.44 -13.92 -12.72
CA ASN A 24 -21.43 -12.48 -13.00
C ASN A 24 -20.90 -11.62 -11.84
N THR A 25 -20.33 -12.24 -10.80
CA THR A 25 -19.78 -11.49 -9.67
C THR A 25 -18.32 -11.13 -9.96
N ARG A 26 -17.98 -9.85 -9.83
CA ARG A 26 -16.59 -9.40 -9.93
C ARG A 26 -15.68 -10.17 -8.97
N ARG A 27 -14.50 -10.57 -9.44
CA ARG A 27 -13.51 -11.25 -8.61
C ARG A 27 -12.91 -10.27 -7.61
N ARG A 28 -12.92 -10.63 -6.35
CA ARG A 28 -12.25 -9.87 -5.30
C ARG A 28 -10.76 -10.15 -5.28
N ILE A 29 -9.95 -9.09 -5.27
CA ILE A 29 -8.53 -9.12 -4.99
C ILE A 29 -8.33 -8.46 -3.62
N VAL A 30 -7.81 -9.20 -2.65
CA VAL A 30 -7.51 -8.66 -1.33
C VAL A 30 -6.13 -8.02 -1.34
N ALA A 31 -6.04 -6.76 -0.92
CA ALA A 31 -4.80 -6.01 -0.77
C ALA A 31 -4.56 -5.76 0.72
N TYR A 32 -3.56 -6.40 1.28
CA TYR A 32 -3.14 -6.15 2.65
C TYR A 32 -2.17 -4.97 2.72
N VAL A 33 -2.43 -4.07 3.67
CA VAL A 33 -1.62 -2.88 3.96
C VAL A 33 -1.05 -2.93 5.37
N GLU A 34 -0.08 -2.08 5.68
CA GLU A 34 0.64 -2.08 6.95
C GLU A 34 -0.15 -1.42 8.08
N SER A 35 -0.92 -0.38 7.77
CA SER A 35 -1.66 0.40 8.75
C SER A 35 -3.03 0.85 8.25
N TYR A 36 -3.85 1.38 9.16
CA TYR A 36 -5.14 1.99 8.81
C TYR A 36 -4.97 3.25 7.94
N ASP A 37 -3.89 3.99 8.14
CA ASP A 37 -3.60 5.22 7.41
C ASP A 37 -3.29 4.94 5.94
N ASP A 38 -2.78 3.74 5.62
CA ASP A 38 -2.47 3.32 4.26
C ASP A 38 -3.73 2.95 3.47
N VAL A 39 -4.82 2.59 4.15
CA VAL A 39 -6.06 2.11 3.49
C VAL A 39 -6.63 3.12 2.50
N PRO A 40 -6.81 4.41 2.85
CA PRO A 40 -7.32 5.40 1.91
C PRO A 40 -6.43 5.57 0.68
N PHE A 41 -5.11 5.67 0.88
CA PHE A 41 -4.14 5.83 -0.20
C PHE A 41 -4.21 4.69 -1.22
N TRP A 42 -4.07 3.45 -0.76
CA TRP A 42 -4.09 2.29 -1.65
C TRP A 42 -5.45 2.05 -2.28
N ARG A 43 -6.55 2.37 -1.57
CA ARG A 43 -7.90 2.27 -2.13
C ARG A 43 -8.07 3.21 -3.30
N THR A 44 -7.75 4.50 -3.14
CA THR A 44 -7.83 5.50 -4.21
C THR A 44 -6.99 5.10 -5.41
N LEU A 45 -5.77 4.61 -5.16
CA LEU A 45 -4.90 4.14 -6.24
C LEU A 45 -5.50 2.95 -6.99
N PHE A 46 -6.07 1.97 -6.30
CA PHE A 46 -6.60 0.76 -6.93
C PHE A 46 -7.95 0.98 -7.61
N GLU A 47 -8.74 1.95 -7.20
CA GLU A 47 -10.00 2.32 -7.87
C GLU A 47 -9.78 2.64 -9.37
N GLU A 48 -8.65 3.22 -9.73
CA GLU A 48 -8.26 3.51 -11.12
C GLU A 48 -8.05 2.23 -11.97
N PHE A 49 -7.84 1.09 -11.33
CA PHE A 49 -7.56 -0.19 -12.00
C PHE A 49 -8.72 -1.17 -11.89
N GLU A 50 -9.81 -0.83 -11.19
CA GLU A 50 -11.00 -1.68 -11.13
C GLU A 50 -11.75 -1.73 -12.46
N ASN A 51 -12.42 -2.84 -12.70
CA ASN A 51 -13.24 -3.03 -13.89
C ASN A 51 -14.38 -4.02 -13.64
N ASP A 52 -15.08 -4.43 -14.70
CA ASP A 52 -16.21 -5.37 -14.62
C ASP A 52 -15.80 -6.79 -14.19
N GLU A 53 -14.51 -7.15 -14.30
CA GLU A 53 -14.01 -8.47 -13.96
C GLU A 53 -13.55 -8.59 -12.51
N TYR A 54 -12.95 -7.52 -11.94
CA TYR A 54 -12.42 -7.55 -10.58
C TYR A 54 -12.48 -6.19 -9.88
N TYR A 55 -12.38 -6.25 -8.56
CA TYR A 55 -12.28 -5.10 -7.66
C TYR A 55 -11.27 -5.40 -6.54
N PHE A 56 -10.78 -4.35 -5.88
CA PHE A 56 -9.84 -4.48 -4.79
C PHE A 56 -10.51 -4.24 -3.44
N GLN A 57 -10.20 -5.09 -2.49
CA GLN A 57 -10.55 -4.90 -1.09
C GLN A 57 -9.29 -4.64 -0.29
N VAL A 58 -9.05 -3.37 0.03
CA VAL A 58 -7.91 -2.94 0.85
C VAL A 58 -8.26 -3.11 2.33
N MET A 59 -7.42 -3.81 3.06
CA MET A 59 -7.64 -4.11 4.48
C MET A 59 -6.35 -4.47 5.20
N LEU A 60 -6.40 -4.45 6.53
CA LEU A 60 -5.28 -4.96 7.34
C LEU A 60 -5.36 -6.48 7.51
N PRO A 61 -4.22 -7.16 7.61
CA PRO A 61 -4.19 -8.55 8.05
C PRO A 61 -4.69 -8.65 9.49
N SER A 62 -5.47 -9.69 9.79
CA SER A 62 -6.00 -9.93 11.14
C SER A 62 -4.90 -10.46 12.06
N ALA A 63 -3.94 -9.65 12.45
CA ALA A 63 -2.89 -10.04 13.38
C ALA A 63 -3.09 -9.40 14.74
N THR A 64 -3.02 -10.20 15.78
CA THR A 64 -3.19 -9.81 17.19
C THR A 64 -1.98 -9.12 17.81
N SER A 65 -0.90 -8.85 17.06
CA SER A 65 0.29 -8.20 17.59
C SER A 65 0.77 -7.05 16.71
N LEU A 66 0.15 -5.90 16.88
CA LEU A 66 0.56 -4.62 16.27
C LEU A 66 1.81 -3.98 16.92
N ALA A 67 2.49 -4.68 17.84
CA ALA A 67 3.55 -4.09 18.66
C ALA A 67 4.97 -4.13 18.07
N LYS A 68 5.17 -4.76 16.93
CA LYS A 68 6.50 -4.83 16.27
C LYS A 68 6.37 -4.43 14.82
N GLY A 69 7.00 -3.33 14.43
CA GLY A 69 7.16 -2.76 13.09
C GLY A 69 6.18 -3.28 12.04
N LYS A 70 5.22 -2.47 11.66
CA LYS A 70 4.05 -2.84 10.83
C LYS A 70 4.43 -3.68 9.60
N LYS A 71 5.47 -3.26 8.86
CA LYS A 71 5.98 -3.97 7.67
C LYS A 71 6.47 -5.39 7.98
N MET A 72 7.25 -5.55 9.07
CA MET A 72 7.75 -6.86 9.51
C MET A 72 6.61 -7.78 9.91
N VAL A 73 5.56 -7.25 10.54
CA VAL A 73 4.36 -8.03 10.91
C VAL A 73 3.66 -8.50 9.63
N LEU A 74 3.42 -7.60 8.69
CA LEU A 74 2.81 -7.93 7.41
C LEU A 74 3.63 -9.00 6.67
N MET A 75 4.95 -8.79 6.56
CA MET A 75 5.86 -9.69 5.84
C MET A 75 6.08 -11.05 6.53
N ASN A 76 5.90 -11.12 7.85
CA ASN A 76 5.99 -12.36 8.62
C ASN A 76 4.64 -13.09 8.70
N THR A 77 3.54 -12.34 8.75
CA THR A 77 2.17 -12.89 8.77
C THR A 77 1.81 -13.46 7.40
N LEU A 78 2.25 -12.78 6.34
CA LEU A 78 2.10 -13.27 4.97
C LEU A 78 3.33 -14.08 4.58
N ASN A 79 3.18 -15.40 4.61
CA ASN A 79 4.11 -16.21 3.85
C ASN A 79 4.05 -15.74 2.39
N THR A 80 5.17 -15.27 1.83
CA THR A 80 5.20 -14.76 0.44
C THR A 80 4.79 -15.79 -0.59
N ALA A 81 4.82 -17.08 -0.25
CA ALA A 81 4.28 -18.16 -1.08
C ALA A 81 2.74 -18.13 -1.15
N GLU A 82 2.07 -17.44 -0.24
CA GLU A 82 0.61 -17.33 -0.18
C GLU A 82 0.06 -16.17 -1.02
N LEU A 83 0.93 -15.23 -1.41
CA LEU A 83 0.57 -14.13 -2.30
C LEU A 83 0.30 -14.65 -3.72
N GLY A 84 -0.60 -14.00 -4.41
CA GLY A 84 -1.00 -14.41 -5.75
C GLY A 84 -2.06 -13.48 -6.35
N LYS A 85 -2.68 -13.92 -7.43
CA LYS A 85 -3.65 -13.13 -8.21
C LYS A 85 -4.88 -12.66 -7.42
N SER A 86 -5.16 -13.23 -6.26
CA SER A 86 -6.33 -12.87 -5.42
C SER A 86 -5.93 -12.34 -4.05
N LEU A 87 -4.63 -12.28 -3.76
CA LEU A 87 -4.08 -11.75 -2.51
C LEU A 87 -2.74 -11.06 -2.79
N ILE A 88 -2.69 -9.76 -2.59
CA ILE A 88 -1.50 -8.93 -2.77
C ILE A 88 -1.13 -8.24 -1.45
N ALA A 89 0.10 -7.78 -1.33
CA ALA A 89 0.57 -6.96 -0.21
C ALA A 89 1.02 -5.59 -0.71
N CYS A 90 0.74 -4.56 0.08
CA CYS A 90 1.11 -3.18 -0.20
C CYS A 90 1.91 -2.65 0.98
N VAL A 91 3.10 -2.15 0.72
CA VAL A 91 4.06 -1.75 1.74
C VAL A 91 4.72 -0.41 1.41
N ASP A 92 5.19 0.27 2.43
CA ASP A 92 6.11 1.38 2.24
C ASP A 92 7.50 0.87 1.80
N SER A 93 8.17 1.64 0.98
CA SER A 93 9.49 1.24 0.48
C SER A 93 10.55 1.23 1.59
N ASP A 94 10.57 2.21 2.49
CA ASP A 94 11.63 2.37 3.50
C ASP A 94 13.05 2.22 2.92
N TYR A 95 13.29 2.67 1.69
CA TYR A 95 14.49 2.46 0.87
C TYR A 95 14.65 1.05 0.26
N ASP A 96 13.77 0.07 0.51
CA ASP A 96 13.92 -1.27 -0.05
C ASP A 96 13.96 -1.29 -1.58
N PHE A 97 13.22 -0.35 -2.23
CA PHE A 97 13.31 -0.15 -3.68
C PHE A 97 14.70 0.34 -4.09
N LEU A 98 15.25 1.35 -3.40
CA LEU A 98 16.56 1.92 -3.71
C LEU A 98 17.71 0.94 -3.45
N LEU A 99 17.55 0.07 -2.46
CA LEU A 99 18.56 -0.95 -2.10
C LEU A 99 18.67 -2.07 -3.14
N GLN A 100 17.74 -2.19 -4.10
CA GLN A 100 17.78 -3.11 -5.24
C GLN A 100 18.22 -4.54 -4.88
N GLY A 101 17.79 -5.03 -3.72
CA GLY A 101 18.07 -6.38 -3.25
C GLY A 101 19.36 -6.53 -2.44
N ALA A 102 19.99 -5.45 -1.99
CA ALA A 102 21.16 -5.51 -1.11
C ALA A 102 20.84 -6.17 0.24
N THR A 103 19.64 -5.96 0.78
CA THR A 103 19.15 -6.64 1.99
C THR A 103 18.25 -7.84 1.66
N ALA A 104 18.04 -8.72 2.63
CA ALA A 104 17.12 -9.85 2.49
C ALA A 104 15.66 -9.36 2.29
N THR A 105 15.25 -8.31 3.01
CA THR A 105 13.92 -7.69 2.89
C THR A 105 13.73 -7.07 1.50
N SER A 106 14.69 -6.24 1.06
CA SER A 106 14.67 -5.63 -0.27
C SER A 106 14.59 -6.69 -1.38
N ARG A 107 15.36 -7.79 -1.27
CA ARG A 107 15.25 -8.90 -2.23
C ARG A 107 13.88 -9.54 -2.26
N LYS A 108 13.29 -9.78 -1.08
CA LYS A 108 11.98 -10.42 -0.94
C LYS A 108 10.88 -9.55 -1.56
N ILE A 109 10.91 -8.24 -1.31
CA ILE A 109 9.93 -7.29 -1.82
C ILE A 109 10.11 -7.12 -3.34
N ASN A 110 11.29 -6.77 -3.80
CA ASN A 110 11.54 -6.45 -5.21
C ASN A 110 11.38 -7.64 -6.16
N ARG A 111 11.51 -8.88 -5.69
CA ARG A 111 11.36 -10.08 -6.51
C ARG A 111 9.96 -10.64 -6.55
N ASN A 112 9.10 -10.25 -5.63
CA ASN A 112 7.73 -10.77 -5.59
C ASN A 112 6.76 -9.84 -6.33
N ARG A 113 6.27 -10.26 -7.47
CA ARG A 113 5.33 -9.52 -8.32
C ARG A 113 3.97 -9.21 -7.67
N TYR A 114 3.68 -9.77 -6.52
CA TYR A 114 2.44 -9.57 -5.77
C TYR A 114 2.65 -8.72 -4.52
N ILE A 115 3.85 -8.14 -4.36
CA ILE A 115 4.14 -7.12 -3.37
C ILE A 115 4.29 -5.80 -4.11
N PHE A 116 3.41 -4.86 -3.79
CA PHE A 116 3.44 -3.49 -4.29
C PHE A 116 4.11 -2.62 -3.23
N GLN A 117 4.98 -1.74 -3.63
CA GLN A 117 5.64 -0.82 -2.72
C GLN A 117 5.58 0.61 -3.26
N THR A 118 5.66 1.60 -2.37
CA THR A 118 5.90 2.97 -2.78
C THR A 118 7.28 3.06 -3.42
N TYR A 119 7.45 3.91 -4.45
CA TYR A 119 8.77 4.19 -5.03
C TYR A 119 9.54 5.25 -4.25
N THR A 120 8.83 6.02 -3.45
CA THR A 120 9.35 6.94 -2.45
C THR A 120 9.54 6.21 -1.12
N TYR A 121 9.99 6.91 -0.07
CA TYR A 121 10.19 6.29 1.25
C TYR A 121 8.89 5.70 1.80
N ALA A 122 7.80 6.49 1.80
CA ALA A 122 6.50 6.10 2.34
C ALA A 122 5.36 6.85 1.64
N ILE A 123 4.10 6.52 1.98
CA ILE A 123 2.90 7.18 1.42
C ILE A 123 2.88 8.69 1.68
N GLU A 124 3.44 9.17 2.81
CA GLU A 124 3.50 10.59 3.13
C GLU A 124 4.24 11.41 2.08
N ASN A 125 5.22 10.84 1.39
CA ASN A 125 5.88 11.53 0.29
C ASN A 125 4.93 11.81 -0.88
N HIS A 126 3.95 10.92 -1.12
CA HIS A 126 2.92 11.15 -2.12
C HIS A 126 1.89 12.17 -1.66
N HIS A 127 1.51 12.16 -0.36
CA HIS A 127 0.63 13.18 0.22
C HIS A 127 1.25 14.59 0.20
N CYS A 128 2.56 14.69 0.28
CA CYS A 128 3.31 15.95 0.22
C CYS A 128 3.70 16.36 -1.22
N PHE A 129 3.06 15.82 -2.25
CA PHE A 129 3.32 16.20 -3.62
C PHE A 129 2.89 17.66 -3.85
N ALA A 130 3.84 18.49 -4.27
CA ALA A 130 3.69 19.95 -4.26
C ALA A 130 2.50 20.44 -5.10
N GLU A 131 2.25 19.80 -6.22
CA GLU A 131 1.19 20.17 -7.17
C GLU A 131 -0.22 19.93 -6.62
N SER A 132 -0.40 18.95 -5.72
CA SER A 132 -1.69 18.65 -5.09
C SER A 132 -1.94 19.41 -3.79
N LEU A 133 -0.90 19.97 -3.16
CA LEU A 133 -1.04 20.64 -1.86
C LEU A 133 -1.91 21.90 -1.92
N HIS A 134 -1.96 22.59 -3.05
CA HIS A 134 -2.86 23.74 -3.21
C HIS A 134 -4.33 23.34 -3.05
N GLU A 135 -4.75 22.24 -3.68
CA GLU A 135 -6.14 21.75 -3.57
C GLU A 135 -6.51 21.38 -2.13
N VAL A 136 -5.56 20.76 -1.41
CA VAL A 136 -5.74 20.48 0.03
C VAL A 136 -5.94 21.76 0.82
N CYS A 137 -5.17 22.82 0.53
CA CYS A 137 -5.35 24.11 1.17
C CYS A 137 -6.69 24.75 0.81
N VAL A 138 -7.14 24.67 -0.43
CA VAL A 138 -8.47 25.17 -0.86
C VAL A 138 -9.58 24.46 -0.10
N GLN A 139 -9.52 23.13 0.02
CA GLN A 139 -10.51 22.34 0.76
C GLN A 139 -10.52 22.69 2.25
N ALA A 140 -9.35 22.92 2.84
CA ALA A 140 -9.23 23.21 4.27
C ALA A 140 -9.65 24.66 4.64
N THR A 141 -9.41 25.63 3.73
CA THR A 141 -9.58 27.05 4.02
C THR A 141 -10.73 27.71 3.27
N LEU A 142 -11.33 27.01 2.29
CA LEU A 142 -12.32 27.53 1.34
C LEU A 142 -11.83 28.77 0.57
N ASN A 143 -10.53 28.88 0.38
CA ASN A 143 -9.87 29.99 -0.31
C ASN A 143 -9.09 29.43 -1.51
N ASP A 144 -9.53 29.74 -2.74
CA ASP A 144 -8.95 29.27 -3.98
C ASP A 144 -7.73 30.08 -4.46
N ARG A 145 -7.35 31.16 -3.72
CA ARG A 145 -6.17 31.93 -4.05
C ARG A 145 -4.90 31.15 -3.72
N PRO A 146 -3.94 31.07 -4.64
CA PRO A 146 -2.65 30.47 -4.36
C PRO A 146 -1.88 31.33 -3.33
N LEU A 147 -1.92 30.93 -2.07
CA LEU A 147 -1.26 31.63 -0.97
C LEU A 147 0.23 31.27 -0.88
N ILE A 148 0.59 30.07 -1.34
CA ILE A 148 1.93 29.50 -1.23
C ILE A 148 2.25 28.83 -2.57
N ASP A 149 3.41 29.16 -3.12
CA ASP A 149 4.02 28.36 -4.20
C ASP A 149 4.70 27.15 -3.56
N PHE A 150 3.96 26.04 -3.45
CA PHE A 150 4.46 24.80 -2.82
C PHE A 150 5.63 24.21 -3.58
N ALA A 151 5.68 24.31 -4.91
CA ALA A 151 6.78 23.78 -5.70
C ALA A 151 8.09 24.57 -5.42
N ALA A 152 8.01 25.89 -5.36
CA ALA A 152 9.16 26.72 -4.98
C ALA A 152 9.56 26.52 -3.52
N PHE A 153 8.58 26.40 -2.60
CA PHE A 153 8.83 26.12 -1.19
C PHE A 153 9.56 24.79 -1.00
N MET A 154 9.03 23.70 -1.55
CA MET A 154 9.63 22.37 -1.43
C MET A 154 11.03 22.28 -2.02
N ARG A 155 11.24 22.94 -3.18
CA ARG A 155 12.57 23.04 -3.81
C ARG A 155 13.56 23.73 -2.88
N ARG A 156 13.18 24.88 -2.32
CA ARG A 156 14.05 25.62 -1.41
C ARG A 156 14.30 24.87 -0.10
N TYR A 157 13.27 24.24 0.45
CA TYR A 157 13.39 23.37 1.63
C TYR A 157 14.40 22.25 1.40
N SER A 158 14.28 21.55 0.26
CA SER A 158 15.22 20.48 -0.10
C SER A 158 16.65 20.97 -0.26
N GLN A 159 16.84 22.17 -0.86
CA GLN A 159 18.17 22.78 -0.99
C GLN A 159 18.84 23.11 0.36
N ILE A 160 18.02 23.45 1.36
CA ILE A 160 18.53 23.78 2.71
C ILE A 160 18.82 22.50 3.52
N THR A 161 17.96 21.49 3.39
CA THR A 161 18.04 20.28 4.22
C THR A 161 18.94 19.19 3.64
N TYR A 162 19.16 19.16 2.33
CA TYR A 162 19.96 18.11 1.66
C TYR A 162 21.44 18.10 2.06
N PRO A 163 22.10 19.24 2.38
CA PRO A 163 23.51 19.23 2.79
C PRO A 163 23.77 18.73 4.22
N LEU A 164 22.74 18.45 4.99
CA LEU A 164 22.83 17.96 6.37
C LEU A 164 22.87 16.44 6.43
#